data_d19087c9dbe3c237f4778a9fff219a79
#
_entry.id   d19087c9dbe3c237f4778a9fff219a79
#
_cell.length_a   1.000
_cell.length_b   1.000
_cell.length_c   1.000
_cell.angle_alpha   90.00
_cell.angle_beta   90.00
_cell.angle_gamma   90.00
#
_symmetry.space_group_name_H-M   'P 1'
#
loop_
_entity.id
_entity.type
_entity.pdbx_description
1 polymer ?
#
loop_
_entity_poly.entity_id
_entity_poly.type
_entity_poly.pdbx_seq_one_letter_code
_entity_poly.pdbx_strand_id
1 'polypeptide(L)'
;MLDNKLKKLEEIIRGYGQMLVALSGGVDSSFLIAFAHKVYSEEGRPDAIAALTAAGPQFAEDEQCRAAALCDRLGIAHKSVDVSHITGMLKRNPVDRCYHCKREIFGMLRERADMAGSILCDGTNLDDMADYRPGSRAAEELGVASPLREAGLTKEDIRRGLRTFEDSAVRELADMPALACLATRIPYGEIITEEKLRAIEEAEIFLKSRGLRQVRVRCHEIAGRLSGNESRFMARIELLQEEMAKMLKFRSEAEEKLRSLGFRFVTMDLSGYERGKMNSLIESTEKPDRIKVRETVVRGNAANVEGGDIMEEIDRFLKEIREQKYSFGDFVSIIERLRQPDGCPWDREQTHLSLKKHLVEEANEALEAIDEGDRRHLCEELGDVLLQIVLHSQIAAENGDFTIDDVVQCASEKMIRRHPHVFGNIDVSGVDEGLDLWEEIKKREKTKAGG
;
A
#
# COMPACT_ATOMS: atom_id res chain seq x y z
N MET A 1 -12.40 25.21 22.62
CA MET A 1 -11.53 24.73 21.53
C MET A 1 -12.24 23.71 20.65
N LEU A 2 -12.80 22.61 21.19
CA LEU A 2 -13.57 21.62 20.41
C LEU A 2 -14.80 22.27 19.73
N ASP A 3 -15.59 23.05 20.46
CA ASP A 3 -16.81 23.68 19.91
C ASP A 3 -16.53 24.55 18.67
N ASN A 4 -15.38 25.22 18.62
CA ASN A 4 -15.01 26.02 17.43
C ASN A 4 -14.71 25.12 16.22
N LYS A 5 -14.06 23.95 16.45
CA LYS A 5 -13.78 22.98 15.38
C LYS A 5 -15.07 22.31 14.88
N LEU A 6 -15.99 22.00 15.79
CA LEU A 6 -17.30 21.45 15.43
C LEU A 6 -18.17 22.46 14.65
N LYS A 7 -18.14 23.74 15.05
CA LYS A 7 -18.79 24.81 14.26
C LYS A 7 -18.19 24.93 12.85
N LYS A 8 -16.87 24.87 12.74
CA LYS A 8 -16.20 24.89 11.45
C LYS A 8 -16.58 23.67 10.60
N LEU A 9 -16.66 22.48 11.21
CA LEU A 9 -17.13 21.27 10.52
C LEU A 9 -18.56 21.44 10.03
N GLU A 10 -19.44 22.00 10.85
CA GLU A 10 -20.82 22.31 10.51
C GLU A 10 -20.90 23.27 9.30
N GLU A 11 -20.10 24.36 9.31
CA GLU A 11 -20.03 25.31 8.20
C GLU A 11 -19.57 24.65 6.89
N ILE A 12 -18.55 23.76 6.95
CA ILE A 12 -18.08 23.01 5.80
C ILE A 12 -19.20 22.11 5.25
N ILE A 13 -19.87 21.35 6.12
CA ILE A 13 -20.94 20.42 5.73
C ILE A 13 -22.13 21.20 5.12
N ARG A 14 -22.50 22.35 5.71
CA ARG A 14 -23.56 23.20 5.17
C ARG A 14 -23.23 23.75 3.78
N GLY A 15 -21.94 23.93 3.47
CA GLY A 15 -21.45 24.34 2.14
C GLY A 15 -21.62 23.27 1.08
N TYR A 16 -21.82 22.00 1.46
CA TYR A 16 -22.05 20.91 0.52
C TYR A 16 -23.54 20.78 0.20
N GLY A 17 -23.89 20.70 -1.10
CA GLY A 17 -25.30 20.54 -1.53
C GLY A 17 -25.85 19.17 -1.13
N GLN A 18 -25.16 18.13 -1.56
CA GLN A 18 -25.40 16.72 -1.20
C GLN A 18 -24.06 16.05 -0.88
N MET A 19 -24.07 15.14 0.06
CA MET A 19 -22.86 14.49 0.58
C MET A 19 -22.97 12.97 0.47
N LEU A 20 -21.93 12.36 -0.08
CA LEU A 20 -21.76 10.90 -0.12
C LEU A 20 -20.55 10.53 0.71
N VAL A 21 -20.74 9.77 1.78
CA VAL A 21 -19.65 9.38 2.70
C VAL A 21 -19.11 8.01 2.34
N ALA A 22 -17.79 7.91 2.13
CA ALA A 22 -17.07 6.64 2.10
C ALA A 22 -16.98 6.08 3.53
N LEU A 23 -17.95 5.24 3.91
CA LEU A 23 -18.15 4.75 5.26
C LEU A 23 -17.44 3.42 5.46
N SER A 24 -16.38 3.41 6.27
CA SER A 24 -15.59 2.19 6.57
C SER A 24 -16.07 1.42 7.81
N GLY A 25 -17.07 1.93 8.55
CA GLY A 25 -17.45 1.40 9.86
C GLY A 25 -16.46 1.70 10.99
N GLY A 26 -15.41 2.47 10.72
CA GLY A 26 -14.46 2.97 11.72
C GLY A 26 -14.95 4.25 12.40
N VAL A 27 -14.31 4.60 13.52
CA VAL A 27 -14.70 5.72 14.41
C VAL A 27 -14.85 7.03 13.64
N ASP A 28 -13.87 7.37 12.80
CA ASP A 28 -13.77 8.68 12.14
C ASP A 28 -14.88 8.85 11.08
N SER A 29 -15.06 7.88 10.20
CA SER A 29 -16.11 7.92 9.18
C SER A 29 -17.51 7.81 9.79
N SER A 30 -17.66 7.07 10.90
CA SER A 30 -18.93 6.97 11.63
C SER A 30 -19.29 8.28 12.34
N PHE A 31 -18.29 8.99 12.88
CA PHE A 31 -18.53 10.34 13.43
C PHE A 31 -18.93 11.31 12.32
N LEU A 32 -18.21 11.30 11.20
CA LEU A 32 -18.52 12.19 10.08
C LEU A 32 -19.97 12.04 9.62
N ILE A 33 -20.41 10.79 9.39
CA ILE A 33 -21.77 10.56 8.87
C ILE A 33 -22.84 10.91 9.90
N ALA A 34 -22.63 10.59 11.19
CA ALA A 34 -23.58 10.94 12.25
C ALA A 34 -23.68 12.45 12.44
N PHE A 35 -22.55 13.16 12.40
CA PHE A 35 -22.52 14.61 12.56
C PHE A 35 -23.16 15.31 11.34
N ALA A 36 -22.83 14.88 10.13
CA ALA A 36 -23.42 15.42 8.91
C ALA A 36 -24.94 15.17 8.85
N HIS A 37 -25.41 13.98 9.25
CA HIS A 37 -26.83 13.68 9.34
C HIS A 37 -27.56 14.62 10.32
N LYS A 38 -26.95 14.90 11.48
CA LYS A 38 -27.49 15.87 12.42
C LYS A 38 -27.64 17.26 11.79
N VAL A 39 -26.58 17.75 11.12
CA VAL A 39 -26.58 19.06 10.45
C VAL A 39 -27.67 19.16 9.38
N TYR A 40 -27.76 18.17 8.50
CA TYR A 40 -28.78 18.17 7.45
C TYR A 40 -30.23 17.99 7.98
N SER A 41 -30.38 17.22 9.07
CA SER A 41 -31.68 17.07 9.74
C SER A 41 -32.17 18.39 10.35
N GLU A 42 -31.27 19.17 10.96
CA GLU A 42 -31.57 20.50 11.50
C GLU A 42 -31.97 21.50 10.38
N GLU A 43 -31.49 21.29 9.15
CA GLU A 43 -31.90 22.05 7.96
C GLU A 43 -33.17 21.53 7.29
N GLY A 44 -33.78 20.45 7.79
CA GLY A 44 -34.95 19.82 7.16
C GLY A 44 -34.60 19.04 5.87
N ARG A 45 -33.33 18.65 5.68
CA ARG A 45 -32.83 17.93 4.48
C ARG A 45 -32.14 16.60 4.87
N PRO A 46 -32.75 15.70 5.65
CA PRO A 46 -32.09 14.47 6.09
C PRO A 46 -31.63 13.58 4.93
N ASP A 47 -32.26 13.69 3.76
CA ASP A 47 -31.94 12.92 2.56
C ASP A 47 -30.72 13.50 1.77
N ALA A 48 -30.14 14.62 2.22
CA ALA A 48 -28.96 15.20 1.57
C ALA A 48 -27.66 14.45 1.85
N ILE A 49 -27.71 13.36 2.63
CA ILE A 49 -26.58 12.52 2.96
C ILE A 49 -26.87 11.06 2.64
N ALA A 50 -25.88 10.38 2.07
CA ALA A 50 -25.88 8.93 1.84
C ALA A 50 -24.51 8.35 2.15
N ALA A 51 -24.42 7.03 2.27
CA ALA A 51 -23.18 6.31 2.52
C ALA A 51 -22.93 5.20 1.51
N LEU A 52 -21.64 5.00 1.18
CA LEU A 52 -21.15 3.84 0.47
C LEU A 52 -20.07 3.13 1.29
N THR A 53 -20.17 1.81 1.41
CA THR A 53 -19.16 0.97 2.05
C THR A 53 -18.55 0.04 1.02
N ALA A 54 -17.22 0.04 0.93
CA ALA A 54 -16.49 -0.93 0.12
C ALA A 54 -16.55 -2.32 0.79
N ALA A 55 -17.04 -3.31 0.08
CA ALA A 55 -17.20 -4.69 0.55
C ALA A 55 -16.27 -5.62 -0.24
N GLY A 56 -15.43 -6.39 0.46
CA GLY A 56 -14.51 -7.35 -0.15
C GLY A 56 -13.72 -8.11 0.91
N PRO A 57 -13.02 -9.20 0.53
CA PRO A 57 -12.34 -10.10 1.48
C PRO A 57 -11.29 -9.43 2.36
N GLN A 58 -10.75 -8.28 1.93
CA GLN A 58 -9.75 -7.51 2.67
C GLN A 58 -10.33 -6.70 3.83
N PHE A 59 -11.65 -6.56 3.93
CA PHE A 59 -12.35 -5.84 5.00
C PHE A 59 -13.07 -6.81 5.92
N ALA A 60 -13.01 -6.57 7.22
CA ALA A 60 -13.71 -7.40 8.19
C ALA A 60 -15.23 -7.26 8.04
N GLU A 61 -15.95 -8.38 8.11
CA GLU A 61 -17.42 -8.42 7.97
C GLU A 61 -18.10 -7.59 9.07
N ASP A 62 -17.57 -7.61 10.29
CA ASP A 62 -18.12 -6.86 11.41
C ASP A 62 -18.03 -5.32 11.19
N GLU A 63 -17.06 -4.84 10.41
CA GLU A 63 -16.94 -3.41 10.03
C GLU A 63 -18.06 -3.02 9.06
N GLN A 64 -18.33 -3.87 8.09
CA GLN A 64 -19.41 -3.66 7.11
C GLN A 64 -20.79 -3.71 7.77
N CYS A 65 -21.00 -4.68 8.66
CA CYS A 65 -22.24 -4.80 9.43
C CYS A 65 -22.48 -3.58 10.33
N ARG A 66 -21.45 -3.05 10.98
CA ARG A 66 -21.56 -1.83 11.80
C ARG A 66 -21.90 -0.60 10.95
N ALA A 67 -21.27 -0.45 9.77
CA ALA A 67 -21.59 0.64 8.87
C ALA A 67 -23.07 0.62 8.45
N ALA A 68 -23.57 -0.55 8.07
CA ALA A 68 -24.98 -0.74 7.71
C ALA A 68 -25.91 -0.44 8.89
N ALA A 69 -25.64 -1.03 10.06
CA ALA A 69 -26.46 -0.84 11.26
C ALA A 69 -26.52 0.63 11.72
N LEU A 70 -25.41 1.37 11.60
CA LEU A 70 -25.37 2.81 11.89
C LEU A 70 -26.28 3.60 10.92
N CYS A 71 -26.20 3.31 9.64
CA CYS A 71 -27.04 3.96 8.63
C CYS A 71 -28.51 3.64 8.81
N ASP A 72 -28.87 2.37 9.05
CA ASP A 72 -30.26 1.95 9.31
C ASP A 72 -30.81 2.67 10.53
N ARG A 73 -30.01 2.77 11.61
CA ARG A 73 -30.42 3.46 12.84
C ARG A 73 -30.68 4.96 12.65
N LEU A 74 -29.84 5.59 11.81
CA LEU A 74 -29.98 7.04 11.52
C LEU A 74 -30.95 7.34 10.37
N GLY A 75 -31.47 6.31 9.70
CA GLY A 75 -32.34 6.50 8.53
C GLY A 75 -31.60 7.01 7.28
N ILE A 76 -30.29 6.75 7.18
CA ILE A 76 -29.42 7.18 6.08
C ILE A 76 -29.39 6.14 4.97
N ALA A 77 -29.55 6.57 3.72
CA ALA A 77 -29.41 5.68 2.56
C ALA A 77 -28.00 5.10 2.49
N HIS A 78 -27.89 3.76 2.47
CA HIS A 78 -26.61 3.04 2.45
C HIS A 78 -26.57 1.98 1.37
N LYS A 79 -25.41 1.82 0.71
CA LYS A 79 -25.15 0.73 -0.23
C LYS A 79 -23.72 0.20 -0.04
N SER A 80 -23.58 -1.12 -0.12
CA SER A 80 -22.29 -1.77 -0.26
C SER A 80 -21.86 -1.82 -1.73
N VAL A 81 -20.56 -1.60 -1.97
CA VAL A 81 -19.93 -1.67 -3.29
C VAL A 81 -18.95 -2.82 -3.26
N ASP A 82 -19.18 -3.83 -4.10
CA ASP A 82 -18.25 -4.96 -4.21
C ASP A 82 -16.92 -4.50 -4.83
N VAL A 83 -15.84 -4.78 -4.10
CA VAL A 83 -14.45 -4.49 -4.48
C VAL A 83 -13.57 -5.73 -4.35
N SER A 84 -14.13 -6.92 -4.45
CA SER A 84 -13.42 -8.20 -4.28
C SER A 84 -12.30 -8.38 -5.29
N HIS A 85 -12.44 -7.83 -6.51
CA HIS A 85 -11.41 -7.84 -7.55
C HIS A 85 -10.08 -7.19 -7.11
N ILE A 86 -10.13 -6.23 -6.19
CA ILE A 86 -8.94 -5.53 -5.67
C ILE A 86 -7.99 -6.51 -4.96
N THR A 87 -8.52 -7.54 -4.30
CA THR A 87 -7.68 -8.56 -3.65
C THR A 87 -6.78 -9.28 -4.65
N GLY A 88 -7.29 -9.56 -5.86
CA GLY A 88 -6.51 -10.13 -6.96
C GLY A 88 -5.44 -9.17 -7.49
N MET A 89 -5.78 -7.89 -7.63
CA MET A 89 -4.87 -6.84 -8.08
C MET A 89 -3.72 -6.63 -7.08
N LEU A 90 -4.01 -6.68 -5.77
CA LEU A 90 -3.03 -6.51 -4.69
C LEU A 90 -2.36 -7.82 -4.25
N LYS A 91 -2.48 -8.90 -5.03
CA LYS A 91 -1.98 -10.23 -4.67
C LYS A 91 -0.53 -10.23 -4.21
N ARG A 92 0.33 -9.45 -4.84
CA ARG A 92 1.77 -9.34 -4.49
C ARG A 92 2.06 -8.52 -3.23
N ASN A 93 1.06 -7.91 -2.63
CA ASN A 93 1.15 -7.15 -1.38
C ASN A 93 2.29 -6.09 -1.35
N PRO A 94 2.33 -5.16 -2.31
CA PRO A 94 3.38 -4.16 -2.37
C PRO A 94 3.30 -3.18 -1.19
N VAL A 95 4.38 -2.46 -0.93
CA VAL A 95 4.49 -1.51 0.19
C VAL A 95 3.45 -0.39 0.08
N ASP A 96 3.18 0.07 -1.12
CA ASP A 96 2.19 1.10 -1.45
C ASP A 96 0.77 0.55 -1.72
N ARG A 97 0.51 -0.74 -1.39
CA ARG A 97 -0.81 -1.38 -1.59
C ARG A 97 -2.00 -0.51 -1.15
N CYS A 98 -1.81 0.29 -0.07
CA CYS A 98 -2.88 1.16 0.44
C CYS A 98 -3.22 2.29 -0.54
N TYR A 99 -2.26 2.78 -1.31
CA TYR A 99 -2.49 3.74 -2.37
C TYR A 99 -3.30 3.11 -3.51
N HIS A 100 -2.85 1.99 -4.05
CA HIS A 100 -3.54 1.30 -5.15
C HIS A 100 -4.95 0.88 -4.75
N CYS A 101 -5.10 0.30 -3.56
CA CYS A 101 -6.42 -0.08 -3.03
C CYS A 101 -7.37 1.10 -2.92
N LYS A 102 -6.94 2.20 -2.32
CA LYS A 102 -7.77 3.39 -2.15
C LYS A 102 -8.05 4.10 -3.46
N ARG A 103 -7.08 4.16 -4.37
CA ARG A 103 -7.29 4.75 -5.69
C ARG A 103 -8.42 4.04 -6.45
N GLU A 104 -8.42 2.72 -6.45
CA GLU A 104 -9.48 1.93 -7.08
C GLU A 104 -10.83 2.13 -6.39
N ILE A 105 -10.88 1.99 -5.06
CA ILE A 105 -12.11 2.19 -4.29
C ILE A 105 -12.68 3.59 -4.51
N PHE A 106 -11.87 4.64 -4.32
CA PHE A 106 -12.34 6.02 -4.47
C PHE A 106 -12.73 6.35 -5.91
N GLY A 107 -12.08 5.76 -6.92
CA GLY A 107 -12.50 5.86 -8.32
C GLY A 107 -13.93 5.36 -8.51
N MET A 108 -14.22 4.14 -8.04
CA MET A 108 -15.57 3.56 -8.10
C MET A 108 -16.61 4.33 -7.29
N LEU A 109 -16.24 4.87 -6.14
CA LEU A 109 -17.15 5.68 -5.31
C LEU A 109 -17.37 7.06 -5.91
N ARG A 110 -16.35 7.65 -6.54
CA ARG A 110 -16.44 8.96 -7.19
C ARG A 110 -17.40 8.95 -8.36
N GLU A 111 -17.35 7.94 -9.23
CA GLU A 111 -18.32 7.79 -10.32
C GLU A 111 -19.77 7.81 -9.81
N ARG A 112 -20.02 7.14 -8.69
CA ARG A 112 -21.37 7.12 -8.07
C ARG A 112 -21.76 8.46 -7.45
N ALA A 113 -20.79 9.17 -6.86
CA ALA A 113 -21.01 10.49 -6.32
C ALA A 113 -21.35 11.51 -7.43
N ASP A 114 -20.60 11.46 -8.53
CA ASP A 114 -20.82 12.34 -9.68
C ASP A 114 -22.18 12.10 -10.34
N MET A 115 -22.58 10.83 -10.48
CA MET A 115 -23.93 10.47 -10.97
C MET A 115 -25.05 10.97 -10.06
N ALA A 116 -24.82 11.07 -8.76
CA ALA A 116 -25.78 11.56 -7.78
C ALA A 116 -25.70 13.09 -7.57
N GLY A 117 -24.76 13.78 -8.18
CA GLY A 117 -24.48 15.20 -7.94
C GLY A 117 -24.02 15.50 -6.51
N SER A 118 -23.36 14.52 -5.86
CA SER A 118 -22.95 14.57 -4.47
C SER A 118 -21.44 14.79 -4.34
N ILE A 119 -20.99 15.43 -3.26
CA ILE A 119 -19.57 15.53 -2.91
C ILE A 119 -19.16 14.25 -2.18
N LEU A 120 -18.18 13.53 -2.73
CA LEU A 120 -17.59 12.36 -2.06
C LEU A 120 -16.70 12.82 -0.91
N CYS A 121 -16.95 12.29 0.29
CA CYS A 121 -16.21 12.62 1.50
C CYS A 121 -15.64 11.38 2.18
N ASP A 122 -14.48 11.53 2.82
CA ASP A 122 -13.88 10.49 3.66
C ASP A 122 -13.70 10.95 5.12
N GLY A 123 -13.40 9.98 6.01
CA GLY A 123 -13.16 10.21 7.42
C GLY A 123 -11.72 10.58 7.78
N THR A 124 -10.90 11.06 6.87
CA THR A 124 -9.53 11.47 7.15
C THR A 124 -9.50 12.65 8.12
N ASN A 125 -8.71 12.54 9.19
CA ASN A 125 -8.59 13.53 10.26
C ASN A 125 -7.18 14.15 10.31
N LEU A 126 -6.95 15.11 11.22
CA LEU A 126 -5.70 15.86 11.31
C LEU A 126 -4.50 14.95 11.67
N ASP A 127 -4.68 13.97 12.57
CA ASP A 127 -3.59 13.09 13.01
C ASP A 127 -3.11 12.16 11.88
N ASP A 128 -3.93 11.93 10.87
CA ASP A 128 -3.59 11.08 9.73
C ASP A 128 -2.55 11.72 8.81
N MET A 129 -2.31 13.03 8.94
CA MET A 129 -1.25 13.74 8.20
C MET A 129 0.15 13.52 8.76
N ALA A 130 0.27 13.18 10.04
CA ALA A 130 1.55 12.93 10.70
C ALA A 130 2.09 11.51 10.44
N ASP A 131 1.29 10.63 9.85
CA ASP A 131 1.59 9.21 9.62
C ASP A 131 1.84 8.96 8.11
N TYR A 132 2.80 8.09 7.79
CA TYR A 132 2.99 7.64 6.40
C TYR A 132 1.73 6.89 5.92
N ARG A 133 0.92 7.56 5.12
CA ARG A 133 -0.33 6.99 4.59
C ARG A 133 -0.42 7.18 3.07
N PRO A 134 0.17 6.29 2.29
CA PRO A 134 0.09 6.37 0.83
C PRO A 134 -1.36 6.46 0.31
N GLY A 135 -2.33 5.91 1.05
CA GLY A 135 -3.74 6.02 0.69
C GLY A 135 -4.33 7.43 0.79
N SER A 136 -3.75 8.39 1.50
CA SER A 136 -4.24 9.77 1.55
C SER A 136 -3.98 10.50 0.22
N ARG A 137 -2.86 10.17 -0.45
CA ARG A 137 -2.55 10.69 -1.78
C ARG A 137 -3.62 10.32 -2.81
N ALA A 138 -4.10 9.07 -2.77
CA ALA A 138 -5.17 8.62 -3.68
C ALA A 138 -6.48 9.40 -3.48
N ALA A 139 -6.83 9.76 -2.24
CA ALA A 139 -8.01 10.57 -1.95
C ALA A 139 -7.87 12.00 -2.52
N GLU A 140 -6.70 12.61 -2.34
CA GLU A 140 -6.39 13.96 -2.86
C GLU A 140 -6.42 14.02 -4.38
N GLU A 141 -5.77 13.05 -5.06
CA GLU A 141 -5.73 12.96 -6.53
C GLU A 141 -7.13 12.81 -7.15
N LEU A 142 -8.04 12.11 -6.45
CA LEU A 142 -9.43 11.90 -6.89
C LEU A 142 -10.40 12.97 -6.38
N GLY A 143 -9.92 14.03 -5.73
CA GLY A 143 -10.75 15.13 -5.25
C GLY A 143 -11.76 14.69 -4.20
N VAL A 144 -11.42 13.72 -3.34
CA VAL A 144 -12.25 13.32 -2.20
C VAL A 144 -12.10 14.35 -1.09
N ALA A 145 -13.20 14.92 -0.63
CA ALA A 145 -13.20 15.91 0.45
C ALA A 145 -12.95 15.24 1.80
N SER A 146 -12.18 15.89 2.67
CA SER A 146 -11.86 15.41 4.02
C SER A 146 -12.28 16.42 5.08
N PRO A 147 -13.60 16.58 5.34
CA PRO A 147 -14.11 17.67 6.17
C PRO A 147 -13.61 17.65 7.62
N LEU A 148 -13.32 16.47 8.17
CA LEU A 148 -12.73 16.38 9.52
C LEU A 148 -11.32 16.99 9.57
N ARG A 149 -10.50 16.72 8.54
CA ARG A 149 -9.16 17.30 8.38
C ARG A 149 -9.25 18.81 8.15
N GLU A 150 -10.14 19.27 7.30
CA GLU A 150 -10.35 20.68 6.98
C GLU A 150 -10.82 21.49 8.21
N ALA A 151 -11.64 20.87 9.06
CA ALA A 151 -12.05 21.45 10.33
C ALA A 151 -10.96 21.38 11.42
N GLY A 152 -9.84 20.67 11.18
CA GLY A 152 -8.74 20.52 12.11
C GLY A 152 -9.03 19.58 13.27
N LEU A 153 -9.91 18.59 13.10
CA LEU A 153 -10.28 17.61 14.13
C LEU A 153 -9.21 16.53 14.26
N THR A 154 -8.78 16.28 15.49
CA THR A 154 -7.94 15.14 15.87
C THR A 154 -8.81 13.92 16.23
N LYS A 155 -8.19 12.72 16.34
CA LYS A 155 -8.89 11.51 16.81
C LYS A 155 -9.48 11.68 18.22
N GLU A 156 -8.80 12.44 19.07
CA GLU A 156 -9.31 12.75 20.40
C GLU A 156 -10.54 13.66 20.32
N ASP A 157 -10.50 14.70 19.48
CA ASP A 157 -11.64 15.59 19.23
C ASP A 157 -12.86 14.81 18.70
N ILE A 158 -12.64 13.88 17.78
CA ILE A 158 -13.69 13.01 17.22
C ILE A 158 -14.32 12.14 18.30
N ARG A 159 -13.51 11.46 19.13
CA ARG A 159 -14.02 10.65 20.26
C ARG A 159 -14.78 11.47 21.28
N ARG A 160 -14.30 12.67 21.58
CA ARG A 160 -15.02 13.61 22.45
C ARG A 160 -16.34 14.07 21.81
N GLY A 161 -16.34 14.36 20.53
CA GLY A 161 -17.53 14.71 19.75
C GLY A 161 -18.58 13.59 19.76
N LEU A 162 -18.18 12.32 19.56
CA LEU A 162 -19.07 11.16 19.66
C LEU A 162 -19.79 11.07 21.02
N ARG A 163 -19.07 11.35 22.11
CA ARG A 163 -19.65 11.30 23.46
C ARG A 163 -20.73 12.36 23.72
N THR A 164 -20.87 13.37 22.87
CA THR A 164 -21.91 14.40 22.99
C THR A 164 -23.24 14.03 22.32
N PHE A 165 -23.29 12.95 21.55
CA PHE A 165 -24.54 12.52 20.91
C PHE A 165 -25.55 12.00 21.94
N GLU A 166 -26.82 12.24 21.72
CA GLU A 166 -27.90 11.72 22.57
C GLU A 166 -28.08 10.21 22.39
N ASP A 167 -27.86 9.71 21.19
CA ASP A 167 -27.95 8.30 20.86
C ASP A 167 -26.79 7.50 21.50
N SER A 168 -27.15 6.52 22.37
CA SER A 168 -26.18 5.69 23.09
C SER A 168 -25.30 4.85 22.17
N ALA A 169 -25.87 4.33 21.05
CA ALA A 169 -25.12 3.51 20.12
C ALA A 169 -24.07 4.35 19.34
N VAL A 170 -24.38 5.62 19.04
CA VAL A 170 -23.41 6.55 18.47
C VAL A 170 -22.33 6.90 19.49
N ARG A 171 -22.68 7.10 20.77
CA ARG A 171 -21.69 7.34 21.84
C ARG A 171 -20.70 6.20 22.02
N GLU A 172 -21.18 4.96 21.97
CA GLU A 172 -20.35 3.75 22.12
C GLU A 172 -19.25 3.63 21.08
N LEU A 173 -19.43 4.23 19.89
CA LEU A 173 -18.39 4.30 18.85
C LEU A 173 -17.12 5.02 19.32
N ALA A 174 -17.22 5.90 20.33
CA ALA A 174 -16.07 6.61 20.90
C ALA A 174 -15.03 5.67 21.53
N ASP A 175 -15.44 4.51 22.01
CA ASP A 175 -14.58 3.57 22.71
C ASP A 175 -14.09 2.42 21.81
N MET A 176 -14.45 2.44 20.53
CA MET A 176 -13.99 1.45 19.55
C MET A 176 -12.48 1.52 19.31
N PRO A 177 -11.81 0.35 19.17
CA PRO A 177 -10.41 0.31 18.79
C PRO A 177 -10.19 0.83 17.35
N ALA A 178 -8.97 1.26 17.05
CA ALA A 178 -8.61 1.63 15.69
C ALA A 178 -8.66 0.40 14.77
N LEU A 179 -9.34 0.55 13.64
CA LEU A 179 -9.50 -0.50 12.64
C LEU A 179 -8.46 -0.36 11.52
N ALA A 180 -8.11 -1.48 10.91
CA ALA A 180 -7.27 -1.54 9.72
C ALA A 180 -7.66 -2.79 8.92
N CYS A 181 -7.61 -2.73 7.59
CA CYS A 181 -8.00 -3.84 6.72
C CYS A 181 -7.21 -5.12 7.04
N LEU A 182 -7.81 -6.29 6.82
CA LEU A 182 -7.20 -7.61 7.11
C LEU A 182 -5.88 -7.83 6.37
N ALA A 183 -5.74 -7.27 5.16
CA ALA A 183 -4.50 -7.36 4.40
C ALA A 183 -3.27 -6.80 5.15
N THR A 184 -3.48 -5.88 6.12
CA THR A 184 -2.39 -5.37 6.97
C THR A 184 -1.80 -6.42 7.91
N ARG A 185 -2.43 -7.58 8.09
CA ARG A 185 -1.94 -8.70 8.90
C ARG A 185 -0.94 -9.57 8.15
N ILE A 186 -0.83 -9.40 6.84
CA ILE A 186 0.11 -10.12 5.98
C ILE A 186 1.32 -9.20 5.73
N PRO A 187 2.56 -9.68 5.97
CA PRO A 187 3.77 -8.91 5.69
C PRO A 187 3.86 -8.45 4.23
N TYR A 188 4.44 -7.29 4.00
CA TYR A 188 4.68 -6.81 2.65
C TYR A 188 5.51 -7.82 1.85
N GLY A 189 5.21 -7.97 0.55
CA GLY A 189 5.84 -8.95 -0.33
C GLY A 189 5.30 -10.37 -0.21
N GLU A 190 4.59 -10.74 0.88
CA GLU A 190 3.91 -12.02 0.99
C GLU A 190 2.56 -11.99 0.26
N ILE A 191 2.23 -13.09 -0.43
CA ILE A 191 1.01 -13.18 -1.25
C ILE A 191 -0.26 -13.05 -0.38
N ILE A 192 -1.16 -12.14 -0.77
CA ILE A 192 -2.50 -12.02 -0.21
C ILE A 192 -3.41 -13.04 -0.92
N THR A 193 -4.09 -13.91 -0.14
CA THR A 193 -5.12 -14.82 -0.63
C THR A 193 -6.38 -14.69 0.23
N GLU A 194 -7.54 -15.00 -0.34
CA GLU A 194 -8.80 -15.04 0.41
C GLU A 194 -8.76 -16.05 1.56
N GLU A 195 -8.07 -17.18 1.37
CA GLU A 195 -7.86 -18.19 2.42
C GLU A 195 -7.14 -17.58 3.63
N LYS A 196 -6.01 -16.85 3.41
CA LYS A 196 -5.30 -16.17 4.49
C LYS A 196 -6.17 -15.11 5.18
N LEU A 197 -6.88 -14.30 4.40
CA LEU A 197 -7.73 -13.24 4.94
C LEU A 197 -8.84 -13.82 5.81
N ARG A 198 -9.51 -14.90 5.37
CA ARG A 198 -10.53 -15.61 6.14
C ARG A 198 -9.97 -16.24 7.41
N ALA A 199 -8.83 -16.92 7.32
CA ALA A 199 -8.18 -17.52 8.48
C ALA A 199 -7.80 -16.47 9.55
N ILE A 200 -7.30 -15.30 9.11
CA ILE A 200 -7.00 -14.18 9.97
C ILE A 200 -8.27 -13.66 10.66
N GLU A 201 -9.33 -13.42 9.89
CA GLU A 201 -10.58 -12.87 10.40
C GLU A 201 -11.22 -13.80 11.44
N GLU A 202 -11.37 -15.10 11.11
CA GLU A 202 -11.93 -16.07 12.04
C GLU A 202 -11.08 -16.23 13.32
N ALA A 203 -9.75 -16.16 13.19
CA ALA A 203 -8.87 -16.20 14.35
C ALA A 203 -9.04 -14.96 15.24
N GLU A 204 -9.09 -13.74 14.66
CA GLU A 204 -9.34 -12.51 15.43
C GLU A 204 -10.72 -12.50 16.08
N ILE A 205 -11.78 -12.97 15.38
CA ILE A 205 -13.15 -13.11 15.94
C ILE A 205 -13.14 -14.06 17.13
N PHE A 206 -12.54 -15.25 16.98
CA PHE A 206 -12.44 -16.22 18.07
C PHE A 206 -11.73 -15.62 19.29
N LEU A 207 -10.58 -15.00 19.12
CA LEU A 207 -9.80 -14.43 20.20
C LEU A 207 -10.55 -13.28 20.90
N LYS A 208 -11.24 -12.43 20.14
CA LYS A 208 -12.10 -11.37 20.68
C LYS A 208 -13.29 -11.94 21.47
N SER A 209 -13.90 -13.04 21.03
CA SER A 209 -15.00 -13.72 21.75
C SER A 209 -14.59 -14.23 23.14
N ARG A 210 -13.27 -14.45 23.36
CA ARG A 210 -12.68 -14.78 24.67
C ARG A 210 -12.38 -13.53 25.51
N GLY A 211 -12.85 -12.37 25.06
CA GLY A 211 -12.77 -11.09 25.78
C GLY A 211 -11.40 -10.40 25.68
N LEU A 212 -10.63 -10.68 24.63
CA LEU A 212 -9.47 -9.87 24.26
C LEU A 212 -9.95 -8.66 23.46
N ARG A 213 -9.55 -7.44 23.85
CA ARG A 213 -10.05 -6.19 23.26
C ARG A 213 -9.31 -5.81 21.99
N GLN A 214 -7.97 -5.87 22.04
CA GLN A 214 -7.10 -5.48 20.93
C GLN A 214 -6.28 -6.69 20.49
N VAL A 215 -6.67 -7.28 19.35
CA VAL A 215 -6.02 -8.48 18.78
C VAL A 215 -5.60 -8.20 17.35
N ARG A 216 -4.40 -8.64 16.99
CA ARG A 216 -3.95 -8.76 15.59
C ARG A 216 -3.31 -10.13 15.40
N VAL A 217 -3.83 -10.89 14.45
CA VAL A 217 -3.24 -12.17 14.06
C VAL A 217 -2.47 -11.96 12.77
N ARG A 218 -1.14 -11.85 12.87
CA ARG A 218 -0.27 -11.74 11.70
C ARG A 218 -0.08 -13.11 11.08
N CYS A 219 -0.26 -13.18 9.77
CA CYS A 219 -0.10 -14.40 8.99
C CYS A 219 1.22 -14.33 8.24
N HIS A 220 2.20 -15.15 8.63
CA HIS A 220 3.51 -15.23 7.99
C HIS A 220 3.62 -16.52 7.19
N GLU A 221 4.25 -16.47 6.02
CA GLU A 221 4.63 -17.67 5.27
C GLU A 221 5.82 -18.35 5.94
N ILE A 222 5.78 -19.68 5.96
CA ILE A 222 6.89 -20.49 6.46
C ILE A 222 7.75 -20.88 5.25
N ALA A 223 8.98 -20.39 5.21
CA ALA A 223 9.95 -20.76 4.18
C ALA A 223 10.38 -22.22 4.37
N GLY A 224 10.42 -23.01 3.29
CA GLY A 224 10.96 -24.38 3.28
C GLY A 224 10.22 -25.31 2.31
N ARG A 225 10.90 -26.40 1.93
CA ARG A 225 10.28 -27.52 1.20
C ARG A 225 9.46 -28.37 2.17
N LEU A 226 8.16 -28.11 2.24
CA LEU A 226 7.24 -29.00 2.95
C LEU A 226 6.70 -30.02 1.94
N SER A 227 6.77 -31.29 2.27
CA SER A 227 6.19 -32.37 1.47
C SER A 227 4.68 -32.41 1.70
N GLY A 228 3.90 -32.27 0.62
CA GLY A 228 2.45 -32.44 0.65
C GLY A 228 1.64 -31.14 0.77
N ASN A 229 0.34 -31.30 0.98
CA ASN A 229 -0.69 -30.24 1.09
C ASN A 229 -0.72 -29.60 2.51
N GLU A 230 0.41 -29.54 3.22
CA GLU A 230 0.46 -29.02 4.57
C GLU A 230 0.44 -27.49 4.57
N SER A 231 -0.28 -26.91 5.54
CA SER A 231 -0.36 -25.48 5.74
C SER A 231 1.03 -24.83 5.90
N ARG A 232 1.27 -23.74 5.19
CA ARG A 232 2.54 -22.99 5.16
C ARG A 232 2.49 -21.71 5.97
N PHE A 233 1.51 -21.54 6.87
CA PHE A 233 1.30 -20.30 7.57
C PHE A 233 1.62 -20.43 9.05
N MET A 234 2.16 -19.34 9.62
CA MET A 234 2.34 -19.15 11.06
C MET A 234 1.49 -17.99 11.53
N ALA A 235 0.75 -18.17 12.62
CA ALA A 235 0.07 -17.10 13.32
C ALA A 235 1.02 -16.47 14.35
N ARG A 236 1.23 -15.14 14.26
CA ARG A 236 1.87 -14.34 15.30
C ARG A 236 0.81 -13.42 15.91
N ILE A 237 0.41 -13.70 17.14
CA ILE A 237 -0.66 -13.01 17.85
C ILE A 237 -0.07 -11.81 18.60
N GLU A 238 -0.55 -10.61 18.27
CA GLU A 238 -0.22 -9.37 18.95
C GLU A 238 -1.41 -8.94 19.84
N LEU A 239 -1.15 -8.71 21.11
CA LEU A 239 -2.13 -8.37 22.14
C LEU A 239 -1.66 -7.16 22.95
N LEU A 240 -2.58 -6.50 23.65
CA LEU A 240 -2.18 -5.59 24.72
C LEU A 240 -1.39 -6.34 25.79
N GLN A 241 -0.35 -5.72 26.35
CA GLN A 241 0.51 -6.39 27.35
C GLN A 241 -0.28 -6.94 28.53
N GLU A 242 -1.27 -6.18 29.02
CA GLU A 242 -2.15 -6.59 30.13
C GLU A 242 -3.07 -7.79 29.78
N GLU A 243 -3.25 -8.10 28.48
CA GLU A 243 -4.09 -9.21 28.01
C GLU A 243 -3.33 -10.52 27.77
N MET A 244 -1.99 -10.48 27.75
CA MET A 244 -1.17 -11.67 27.50
C MET A 244 -1.41 -12.78 28.52
N ALA A 245 -1.47 -12.42 29.82
CA ALA A 245 -1.76 -13.39 30.89
C ALA A 245 -3.15 -14.01 30.77
N LYS A 246 -4.12 -13.29 30.20
CA LYS A 246 -5.46 -13.80 29.93
C LYS A 246 -5.43 -14.84 28.78
N MET A 247 -4.70 -14.54 27.71
CA MET A 247 -4.52 -15.46 26.58
C MET A 247 -3.94 -16.80 27.00
N LEU A 248 -2.97 -16.82 27.91
CA LEU A 248 -2.35 -18.05 28.42
C LEU A 248 -3.35 -18.99 29.14
N LYS A 249 -4.46 -18.48 29.69
CA LYS A 249 -5.47 -19.29 30.38
C LYS A 249 -6.25 -20.20 29.41
N PHE A 250 -6.38 -19.83 28.16
CA PHE A 250 -7.07 -20.62 27.14
C PHE A 250 -6.17 -20.96 25.92
N ARG A 251 -4.83 -21.00 26.13
CA ARG A 251 -3.84 -21.23 25.09
C ARG A 251 -4.09 -22.49 24.26
N SER A 252 -4.49 -23.60 24.89
CA SER A 252 -4.73 -24.88 24.21
C SER A 252 -5.93 -24.80 23.25
N GLU A 253 -7.00 -24.15 23.69
CA GLU A 253 -8.18 -23.91 22.88
C GLU A 253 -7.88 -22.97 21.69
N ALA A 254 -7.07 -21.91 21.96
CA ALA A 254 -6.63 -21.02 20.92
C ALA A 254 -5.73 -21.71 19.89
N GLU A 255 -4.78 -22.54 20.33
CA GLU A 255 -3.94 -23.34 19.44
C GLU A 255 -4.78 -24.27 18.56
N GLU A 256 -5.70 -25.04 19.17
CA GLU A 256 -6.58 -25.96 18.43
C GLU A 256 -7.41 -25.22 17.38
N LYS A 257 -8.06 -24.10 17.76
CA LYS A 257 -8.86 -23.29 16.82
C LYS A 257 -8.02 -22.73 15.69
N LEU A 258 -6.88 -22.10 15.98
CA LEU A 258 -6.04 -21.50 14.95
C LEU A 258 -5.43 -22.58 14.03
N ARG A 259 -5.05 -23.74 14.55
CA ARG A 259 -4.62 -24.86 13.72
C ARG A 259 -5.72 -25.35 12.78
N SER A 260 -6.98 -25.42 13.25
CA SER A 260 -8.12 -25.77 12.39
C SER A 260 -8.38 -24.77 11.26
N LEU A 261 -7.92 -23.54 11.42
CA LEU A 261 -7.97 -22.47 10.40
C LEU A 261 -6.79 -22.52 9.40
N GLY A 262 -5.88 -23.50 9.53
CA GLY A 262 -4.76 -23.67 8.63
C GLY A 262 -3.42 -23.08 9.11
N PHE A 263 -3.32 -22.58 10.34
CA PHE A 263 -2.04 -22.16 10.89
C PHE A 263 -1.25 -23.35 11.44
N ARG A 264 -0.04 -23.59 10.93
CA ARG A 264 0.83 -24.68 11.40
C ARG A 264 1.46 -24.38 12.77
N PHE A 265 1.87 -23.14 12.98
CA PHE A 265 2.41 -22.67 14.24
C PHE A 265 1.58 -21.49 14.75
N VAL A 266 1.36 -21.48 16.06
CA VAL A 266 0.67 -20.40 16.77
C VAL A 266 1.64 -19.82 17.77
N THR A 267 1.98 -18.54 17.62
CA THR A 267 2.95 -17.83 18.47
C THR A 267 2.34 -16.56 19.03
N MET A 268 2.87 -16.08 20.12
CA MET A 268 2.50 -14.80 20.71
C MET A 268 3.70 -13.85 20.66
N ASP A 269 3.48 -12.64 20.21
CA ASP A 269 4.51 -11.59 20.16
C ASP A 269 4.75 -11.05 21.57
N LEU A 270 5.94 -11.23 22.11
CA LEU A 270 6.29 -10.82 23.48
C LEU A 270 6.30 -9.31 23.69
N SER A 271 6.52 -8.52 22.64
CA SER A 271 6.44 -7.05 22.72
C SER A 271 5.01 -6.53 22.64
N GLY A 272 4.04 -7.40 22.31
CA GLY A 272 2.63 -7.07 22.23
C GLY A 272 2.23 -6.28 21.01
N TYR A 273 1.04 -5.69 21.07
CA TYR A 273 0.51 -4.86 20.01
C TYR A 273 1.13 -3.47 20.03
N GLU A 274 1.69 -3.09 18.89
CA GLU A 274 2.19 -1.75 18.63
C GLU A 274 1.68 -1.25 17.28
N ARG A 275 1.22 0.00 17.25
CA ARG A 275 0.73 0.60 16.01
C ARG A 275 1.90 0.80 15.02
N GLY A 276 1.70 0.38 13.78
CA GLY A 276 2.74 0.53 12.74
C GLY A 276 3.87 -0.49 12.81
N LYS A 277 3.84 -1.49 13.72
CA LYS A 277 4.89 -2.49 13.91
C LYS A 277 5.29 -3.20 12.63
N MET A 278 4.34 -3.47 11.71
CA MET A 278 4.65 -4.06 10.42
C MET A 278 5.44 -3.13 9.49
N ASN A 279 5.40 -1.81 9.75
CA ASN A 279 6.16 -0.84 8.97
C ASN A 279 7.66 -0.84 9.38
N SER A 280 8.02 -1.42 10.53
CA SER A 280 9.43 -1.59 10.90
C SER A 280 10.19 -2.56 9.98
N LEU A 281 9.46 -3.45 9.30
CA LEU A 281 10.03 -4.30 8.24
C LEU A 281 10.34 -3.49 6.97
N ILE A 282 9.67 -2.36 6.77
CA ILE A 282 9.95 -1.41 5.69
C ILE A 282 11.19 -0.57 6.04
N GLU A 283 11.45 -0.35 7.33
CA GLU A 283 12.54 0.49 7.82
C GLU A 283 13.94 -0.08 7.56
N SER A 284 14.04 -1.37 7.28
CA SER A 284 15.31 -2.03 6.97
C SER A 284 15.59 -2.28 5.48
N THR A 285 14.57 -2.20 4.59
CA THR A 285 14.75 -2.46 3.16
C THR A 285 14.00 -1.54 2.21
N GLU A 286 12.86 -0.95 2.62
CA GLU A 286 12.03 -0.12 1.74
C GLU A 286 11.12 0.81 2.56
N LYS A 287 11.62 1.74 3.32
CA LYS A 287 11.06 3.06 3.18
C LYS A 287 11.53 3.52 1.81
N PRO A 288 10.64 3.98 0.95
CA PRO A 288 10.99 5.17 0.29
C PRO A 288 11.03 6.20 1.45
N ASP A 289 12.07 6.11 2.31
CA ASP A 289 12.55 7.36 2.81
C ASP A 289 12.46 8.18 1.55
N ARG A 290 11.54 9.15 1.52
CA ARG A 290 11.88 10.36 0.83
C ARG A 290 13.38 10.29 0.79
N ILE A 291 13.95 9.97 -0.40
CA ILE A 291 15.28 10.46 -0.65
C ILE A 291 15.14 11.81 0.00
N LYS A 292 15.79 11.98 1.14
CA LYS A 292 15.96 13.32 1.70
C LYS A 292 16.95 14.00 0.76
N VAL A 293 16.55 14.10 -0.47
CA VAL A 293 16.73 15.30 -1.24
C VAL A 293 15.97 16.26 -0.37
N ARG A 294 16.67 16.79 0.65
CA ARG A 294 16.14 17.78 1.60
C ARG A 294 15.27 18.69 0.77
N GLU A 295 14.09 19.05 1.26
CA GLU A 295 13.19 20.04 0.63
C GLU A 295 13.94 21.31 0.16
N THR A 296 15.15 21.51 0.61
CA THR A 296 16.13 22.51 0.16
C THR A 296 16.59 22.34 -1.29
N VAL A 297 16.57 21.12 -1.87
CA VAL A 297 17.00 20.91 -3.26
C VAL A 297 15.79 20.81 -4.21
N VAL A 298 14.60 20.47 -3.71
CA VAL A 298 13.37 20.37 -4.53
C VAL A 298 12.63 21.73 -4.63
N ARG A 299 12.87 22.66 -3.72
CA ARG A 299 12.50 24.05 -3.88
C ARG A 299 13.75 24.82 -4.30
N GLY A 300 14.02 24.84 -5.59
CA GLY A 300 14.69 25.98 -6.17
C GLY A 300 13.84 27.18 -5.81
N ASN A 301 14.14 27.82 -4.67
CA ASN A 301 13.70 29.16 -4.43
C ASN A 301 14.30 30.01 -5.55
N ALA A 302 13.50 30.31 -6.55
CA ALA A 302 13.68 31.49 -7.38
C ALA A 302 13.37 32.74 -6.51
N ALA A 303 14.08 32.87 -5.39
CA ALA A 303 14.07 34.06 -4.56
C ALA A 303 15.42 34.16 -3.87
N ASN A 304 16.30 34.99 -4.45
CA ASN A 304 17.48 35.61 -3.86
C ASN A 304 18.50 34.66 -3.20
N VAL A 305 19.34 34.03 -4.03
CA VAL A 305 20.70 33.68 -3.60
C VAL A 305 21.56 34.91 -3.78
N GLU A 306 21.66 35.72 -2.76
CA GLU A 306 22.73 36.71 -2.63
C GLU A 306 24.03 35.93 -2.36
N GLY A 307 24.89 35.80 -3.41
CA GLY A 307 26.34 35.71 -3.25
C GLY A 307 26.97 34.45 -2.67
N GLY A 308 26.30 33.27 -2.62
CA GLY A 308 26.94 32.00 -2.31
C GLY A 308 27.52 31.35 -3.57
N ASP A 309 28.75 30.78 -3.49
CA ASP A 309 29.37 30.10 -4.62
C ASP A 309 28.57 28.80 -4.92
N ILE A 310 27.88 28.80 -6.06
CA ILE A 310 27.09 27.62 -6.55
C ILE A 310 27.96 26.37 -6.57
N MET A 311 29.28 26.50 -6.80
CA MET A 311 30.19 25.36 -6.81
C MET A 311 30.41 24.75 -5.42
N GLU A 312 30.44 25.56 -4.35
CA GLU A 312 30.52 25.01 -2.98
C GLU A 312 29.23 24.27 -2.59
N GLU A 313 28.09 24.70 -3.06
CA GLU A 313 26.81 24.02 -2.81
C GLU A 313 26.72 22.71 -3.58
N ILE A 314 27.19 22.67 -4.83
CA ILE A 314 27.31 21.44 -5.64
C ILE A 314 28.29 20.47 -4.96
N ASP A 315 29.45 20.91 -4.51
CA ASP A 315 30.45 20.04 -3.87
C ASP A 315 29.92 19.43 -2.57
N ARG A 316 29.14 20.19 -1.79
CA ARG A 316 28.47 19.68 -0.59
C ARG A 316 27.43 18.62 -0.95
N PHE A 317 26.61 18.87 -1.95
CA PHE A 317 25.63 17.93 -2.46
C PHE A 317 26.29 16.64 -2.98
N LEU A 318 27.35 16.76 -3.79
CA LEU A 318 28.10 15.60 -4.31
C LEU A 318 28.74 14.75 -3.20
N LYS A 319 29.14 15.38 -2.10
CA LYS A 319 29.65 14.64 -0.93
C LYS A 319 28.52 13.88 -0.23
N GLU A 320 27.36 14.49 -0.05
CA GLU A 320 26.21 13.85 0.60
C GLU A 320 25.72 12.61 -0.19
N ILE A 321 25.65 12.68 -1.53
CA ILE A 321 25.22 11.53 -2.34
C ILE A 321 26.24 10.40 -2.36
N ARG A 322 27.56 10.66 -2.22
CA ARG A 322 28.61 9.63 -2.18
C ARG A 322 28.60 8.80 -0.89
N GLU A 323 28.07 9.34 0.19
CA GLU A 323 27.95 8.66 1.49
C GLU A 323 26.67 7.79 1.57
N GLN A 324 25.76 7.92 0.62
CA GLN A 324 24.50 7.19 0.57
C GLN A 324 24.67 5.89 -0.26
N LYS A 325 24.02 4.80 0.18
CA LYS A 325 23.90 3.56 -0.59
C LYS A 325 22.53 3.51 -1.21
N TYR A 326 22.50 3.21 -2.49
CA TYR A 326 21.26 3.09 -3.28
C TYR A 326 20.97 1.63 -3.62
N SER A 327 19.73 1.22 -3.53
CA SER A 327 19.23 -0.06 -4.02
C SER A 327 18.73 0.05 -5.46
N PHE A 328 18.40 -1.10 -6.08
CA PHE A 328 17.75 -1.11 -7.39
C PHE A 328 16.39 -0.38 -7.36
N GLY A 329 15.61 -0.54 -6.29
CA GLY A 329 14.34 0.16 -6.10
C GLY A 329 14.49 1.69 -6.01
N ASP A 330 15.53 2.16 -5.29
CA ASP A 330 15.86 3.58 -5.25
C ASP A 330 16.20 4.12 -6.64
N PHE A 331 16.95 3.34 -7.42
CA PHE A 331 17.31 3.73 -8.78
C PHE A 331 16.08 3.84 -9.69
N VAL A 332 15.16 2.90 -9.63
CA VAL A 332 13.88 2.97 -10.36
C VAL A 332 13.10 4.23 -9.96
N SER A 333 13.02 4.53 -8.66
CA SER A 333 12.33 5.72 -8.15
C SER A 333 13.00 7.03 -8.58
N ILE A 334 14.34 7.06 -8.71
CA ILE A 334 15.08 8.20 -9.25
C ILE A 334 14.66 8.46 -10.70
N ILE A 335 14.61 7.44 -11.54
CA ILE A 335 14.23 7.58 -12.95
C ILE A 335 12.75 8.00 -13.07
N GLU A 336 11.86 7.41 -12.27
CA GLU A 336 10.47 7.85 -12.21
C GLU A 336 10.38 9.34 -11.84
N ARG A 337 11.15 9.80 -10.85
CA ARG A 337 11.16 11.19 -10.41
C ARG A 337 11.70 12.15 -11.47
N LEU A 338 12.72 11.76 -12.22
CA LEU A 338 13.28 12.57 -13.32
C LEU A 338 12.22 12.82 -14.41
N ARG A 339 11.30 11.91 -14.62
CA ARG A 339 10.25 12.00 -15.64
C ARG A 339 8.93 12.61 -15.16
N GLN A 340 8.79 13.00 -13.88
CA GLN A 340 7.61 13.72 -13.38
C GLN A 340 7.45 15.11 -14.04
N PRO A 341 6.24 15.70 -14.04
CA PRO A 341 5.97 17.01 -14.63
C PRO A 341 6.93 18.14 -14.16
N ASP A 342 7.41 18.05 -12.93
CA ASP A 342 8.39 18.95 -12.32
C ASP A 342 9.80 18.33 -12.22
N GLY A 343 10.06 17.26 -12.98
CA GLY A 343 11.35 16.59 -13.10
C GLY A 343 12.27 17.22 -14.14
N CYS A 344 13.20 16.43 -14.69
CA CYS A 344 14.15 16.85 -15.69
C CYS A 344 13.47 17.05 -17.06
N PRO A 345 13.50 18.22 -17.68
CA PRO A 345 12.88 18.44 -19.00
C PRO A 345 13.44 17.52 -20.09
N TRP A 346 14.75 17.24 -20.05
CA TRP A 346 15.40 16.39 -21.04
C TRP A 346 14.94 14.93 -20.92
N ASP A 347 14.91 14.36 -19.71
CA ASP A 347 14.45 12.98 -19.49
C ASP A 347 12.97 12.79 -19.86
N ARG A 348 12.16 13.80 -19.62
CA ARG A 348 10.72 13.77 -19.97
C ARG A 348 10.44 13.72 -21.47
N GLU A 349 11.29 14.33 -22.29
CA GLU A 349 11.15 14.35 -23.75
C GLU A 349 11.63 13.04 -24.39
N GLN A 350 12.34 12.17 -23.64
CA GLN A 350 12.86 10.93 -24.22
C GLN A 350 11.74 9.95 -24.56
N THR A 351 11.96 9.26 -25.66
CA THR A 351 11.10 8.19 -26.19
C THR A 351 11.93 6.94 -26.45
N HIS A 352 11.30 5.78 -26.62
CA HIS A 352 11.99 4.57 -27.04
C HIS A 352 12.88 4.78 -28.27
N LEU A 353 12.42 5.60 -29.20
CA LEU A 353 13.16 5.85 -30.45
C LEU A 353 14.37 6.76 -30.24
N SER A 354 14.25 7.83 -29.41
CA SER A 354 15.37 8.74 -29.15
C SER A 354 16.49 8.06 -28.37
N LEU A 355 16.14 7.13 -27.46
CA LEU A 355 17.08 6.40 -26.60
C LEU A 355 17.75 5.19 -27.31
N LYS A 356 17.21 4.76 -28.46
CA LYS A 356 17.73 3.57 -29.16
C LYS A 356 19.24 3.62 -29.44
N LYS A 357 19.77 4.80 -29.77
CA LYS A 357 21.21 4.97 -30.04
C LYS A 357 22.03 4.84 -28.74
N HIS A 358 21.55 5.42 -27.65
CA HIS A 358 22.24 5.39 -26.36
C HIS A 358 22.35 3.97 -25.82
N LEU A 359 21.29 3.16 -25.89
CA LEU A 359 21.34 1.74 -25.51
C LEU A 359 22.44 0.96 -26.25
N VAL A 360 22.72 1.30 -27.51
CA VAL A 360 23.80 0.66 -28.28
C VAL A 360 25.16 1.23 -27.91
N GLU A 361 25.27 2.54 -27.64
CA GLU A 361 26.47 3.22 -27.17
C GLU A 361 26.94 2.61 -25.85
N GLU A 362 26.09 2.60 -24.81
CA GLU A 362 26.40 2.05 -23.47
C GLU A 362 26.78 0.55 -23.54
N ALA A 363 26.09 -0.22 -24.40
CA ALA A 363 26.44 -1.62 -24.58
C ALA A 363 27.83 -1.81 -25.19
N ASN A 364 28.26 -0.93 -26.12
CA ASN A 364 29.60 -0.98 -26.70
C ASN A 364 30.67 -0.53 -25.70
N GLU A 365 30.42 0.50 -24.90
CA GLU A 365 31.32 0.98 -23.85
C GLU A 365 31.54 -0.10 -22.78
N ALA A 366 30.47 -0.83 -22.39
CA ALA A 366 30.59 -1.98 -21.53
C ALA A 366 31.47 -3.11 -22.15
N LEU A 367 31.40 -3.34 -23.47
CA LEU A 367 32.27 -4.29 -24.17
C LEU A 367 33.73 -3.82 -24.18
N GLU A 368 34.00 -2.54 -24.43
CA GLU A 368 35.35 -1.97 -24.38
C GLU A 368 35.96 -2.11 -22.99
N ALA A 369 35.19 -1.81 -21.94
CA ALA A 369 35.63 -2.00 -20.54
C ALA A 369 35.95 -3.48 -20.19
N ILE A 370 35.23 -4.45 -20.79
CA ILE A 370 35.55 -5.88 -20.68
C ILE A 370 36.88 -6.19 -21.36
N ASP A 371 37.11 -5.70 -22.58
CA ASP A 371 38.30 -5.94 -23.36
C ASP A 371 39.57 -5.31 -22.71
N GLU A 372 39.39 -4.15 -22.07
CA GLU A 372 40.45 -3.49 -21.31
C GLU A 372 40.75 -4.16 -19.95
N GLY A 373 39.81 -4.95 -19.44
CA GLY A 373 39.92 -5.60 -18.12
C GLY A 373 39.77 -4.63 -16.95
N ASP A 374 39.25 -3.42 -17.18
CA ASP A 374 39.02 -2.42 -16.14
C ASP A 374 37.69 -2.69 -15.42
N ARG A 375 37.81 -3.28 -14.23
CA ARG A 375 36.63 -3.63 -13.41
C ARG A 375 35.81 -2.42 -12.93
N ARG A 376 36.45 -1.28 -12.74
CA ARG A 376 35.77 -0.08 -12.27
C ARG A 376 34.98 0.56 -13.41
N HIS A 377 35.61 0.70 -14.56
CA HIS A 377 34.99 1.16 -15.79
C HIS A 377 33.81 0.25 -16.19
N LEU A 378 34.01 -1.08 -16.17
CA LEU A 378 32.92 -2.02 -16.41
C LEU A 378 31.73 -1.87 -15.46
N CYS A 379 31.97 -1.56 -14.18
CA CYS A 379 30.89 -1.32 -13.22
C CYS A 379 30.10 -0.05 -13.57
N GLU A 380 30.75 0.98 -14.06
CA GLU A 380 30.15 2.25 -14.51
C GLU A 380 29.29 2.00 -15.74
N GLU A 381 29.83 1.39 -16.79
CA GLU A 381 29.14 1.12 -18.04
C GLU A 381 27.94 0.14 -17.89
N LEU A 382 28.06 -0.86 -17.03
CA LEU A 382 26.91 -1.70 -16.68
C LEU A 382 25.80 -0.92 -15.95
N GLY A 383 26.17 0.12 -15.20
CA GLY A 383 25.22 1.07 -14.61
C GLY A 383 24.47 1.85 -15.68
N ASP A 384 25.16 2.30 -16.73
CA ASP A 384 24.58 3.07 -17.84
C ASP A 384 23.69 2.18 -18.73
N VAL A 385 24.08 0.93 -18.99
CA VAL A 385 23.18 -0.06 -19.61
C VAL A 385 21.92 -0.28 -18.77
N LEU A 386 22.05 -0.39 -17.44
CA LEU A 386 20.92 -0.53 -16.51
C LEU A 386 20.01 0.71 -16.54
N LEU A 387 20.60 1.91 -16.64
CA LEU A 387 19.85 3.16 -16.81
C LEU A 387 18.95 3.10 -18.06
N GLN A 388 19.48 2.65 -19.21
CA GLN A 388 18.69 2.52 -20.42
C GLN A 388 17.50 1.55 -20.23
N ILE A 389 17.72 0.41 -19.55
CA ILE A 389 16.67 -0.57 -19.29
C ILE A 389 15.56 0.04 -18.43
N VAL A 390 15.91 0.70 -17.32
CA VAL A 390 14.94 1.30 -16.39
C VAL A 390 14.20 2.46 -17.07
N LEU A 391 14.90 3.31 -17.83
CA LEU A 391 14.31 4.46 -18.51
C LEU A 391 13.32 4.01 -19.60
N HIS A 392 13.67 2.99 -20.41
CA HIS A 392 12.74 2.38 -21.36
C HIS A 392 11.51 1.78 -20.66
N SER A 393 11.70 1.12 -19.52
CA SER A 393 10.59 0.52 -18.76
C SER A 393 9.68 1.59 -18.17
N GLN A 394 10.24 2.72 -17.72
CA GLN A 394 9.48 3.85 -17.21
C GLN A 394 8.63 4.51 -18.32
N ILE A 395 9.19 4.70 -19.51
CA ILE A 395 8.45 5.20 -20.69
C ILE A 395 7.28 4.28 -21.05
N ALA A 396 7.51 2.96 -21.03
CA ALA A 396 6.46 1.98 -21.28
C ALA A 396 5.35 2.02 -20.20
N ALA A 397 5.74 2.17 -18.93
CA ALA A 397 4.79 2.27 -17.82
C ALA A 397 3.91 3.53 -17.92
N GLU A 398 4.46 4.66 -18.33
CA GLU A 398 3.72 5.90 -18.60
C GLU A 398 2.69 5.76 -19.73
N ASN A 399 2.97 4.91 -20.72
CA ASN A 399 2.06 4.58 -21.82
C ASN A 399 1.06 3.46 -21.47
N GLY A 400 1.21 2.79 -20.33
CA GLY A 400 0.38 1.67 -19.92
C GLY A 400 0.71 0.34 -20.61
N ASP A 401 1.91 0.22 -21.21
CA ASP A 401 2.33 -0.98 -21.97
C ASP A 401 2.87 -2.07 -21.02
N PHE A 402 3.93 -1.80 -20.27
CA PHE A 402 4.57 -2.69 -19.30
C PHE A 402 5.44 -1.91 -18.30
N THR A 403 5.81 -2.54 -17.21
CA THR A 403 6.63 -1.98 -16.13
C THR A 403 8.01 -2.66 -16.07
N ILE A 404 8.93 -2.12 -15.25
CA ILE A 404 10.21 -2.78 -14.96
C ILE A 404 10.01 -4.17 -14.33
N ASP A 405 8.97 -4.35 -13.51
CA ASP A 405 8.65 -5.63 -12.91
C ASP A 405 8.25 -6.67 -13.96
N ASP A 406 7.55 -6.27 -15.02
CA ASP A 406 7.20 -7.15 -16.13
C ASP A 406 8.47 -7.58 -16.91
N VAL A 407 9.42 -6.67 -17.08
CA VAL A 407 10.73 -6.98 -17.68
C VAL A 407 11.50 -8.00 -16.84
N VAL A 408 11.58 -7.78 -15.53
CA VAL A 408 12.21 -8.69 -14.57
C VAL A 408 11.49 -10.04 -14.56
N GLN A 409 10.16 -10.06 -14.52
CA GLN A 409 9.37 -11.29 -14.57
C GLN A 409 9.64 -12.09 -15.83
N CYS A 410 9.59 -11.43 -17.00
CA CYS A 410 9.88 -12.06 -18.29
C CYS A 410 11.29 -12.68 -18.35
N ALA A 411 12.28 -11.95 -17.86
CA ALA A 411 13.66 -12.44 -17.79
C ALA A 411 13.81 -13.62 -16.84
N SER A 412 13.22 -13.51 -15.63
CA SER A 412 13.28 -14.55 -14.60
C SER A 412 12.61 -15.85 -15.04
N GLU A 413 11.40 -15.78 -15.58
CA GLU A 413 10.69 -16.94 -16.11
C GLU A 413 11.48 -17.62 -17.23
N LYS A 414 12.08 -16.83 -18.11
CA LYS A 414 12.95 -17.33 -19.17
C LYS A 414 14.16 -18.08 -18.63
N MET A 415 14.82 -17.53 -17.60
CA MET A 415 15.98 -18.16 -16.98
C MET A 415 15.61 -19.47 -16.26
N ILE A 416 14.55 -19.46 -15.47
CA ILE A 416 14.07 -20.65 -14.75
C ILE A 416 13.69 -21.75 -15.75
N ARG A 417 12.92 -21.42 -16.77
CA ARG A 417 12.42 -22.37 -17.77
C ARG A 417 13.56 -22.99 -18.58
N ARG A 418 14.62 -22.22 -18.91
CA ARG A 418 15.75 -22.68 -19.70
C ARG A 418 16.82 -23.42 -18.90
N HIS A 419 16.69 -23.47 -17.57
CA HIS A 419 17.61 -24.18 -16.68
C HIS A 419 16.87 -25.21 -15.82
N PRO A 420 16.17 -26.18 -16.42
CA PRO A 420 15.41 -27.19 -15.66
C PRO A 420 16.31 -28.14 -14.88
N HIS A 421 17.58 -28.19 -15.18
CA HIS A 421 18.61 -28.90 -14.41
C HIS A 421 19.00 -28.19 -13.10
N VAL A 422 18.71 -26.89 -12.98
CA VAL A 422 18.95 -26.11 -11.75
C VAL A 422 17.66 -25.95 -10.95
N PHE A 423 16.55 -25.64 -11.64
CA PHE A 423 15.26 -25.28 -11.01
C PHE A 423 14.21 -26.38 -11.09
N GLY A 424 14.49 -27.49 -11.78
CA GLY A 424 13.61 -28.66 -11.94
C GLY A 424 14.29 -29.96 -11.51
N ASN A 425 13.87 -31.07 -12.11
CA ASN A 425 14.33 -32.42 -11.78
C ASN A 425 15.03 -33.12 -12.97
N ILE A 426 15.78 -32.38 -13.77
CA ILE A 426 16.55 -32.90 -14.89
C ILE A 426 18.02 -32.88 -14.51
N ASP A 427 18.70 -34.00 -14.62
CA ASP A 427 20.16 -34.07 -14.39
C ASP A 427 20.90 -33.83 -15.71
N VAL A 428 22.01 -33.13 -15.66
CA VAL A 428 22.95 -32.95 -16.77
C VAL A 428 24.36 -33.28 -16.30
N SER A 429 25.12 -34.00 -17.11
CA SER A 429 26.44 -34.53 -16.75
C SER A 429 27.60 -33.56 -17.01
N GLY A 430 27.34 -32.42 -17.66
CA GLY A 430 28.37 -31.44 -18.00
C GLY A 430 27.88 -30.22 -18.78
N VAL A 431 28.83 -29.36 -19.15
CA VAL A 431 28.53 -28.07 -19.79
C VAL A 431 27.87 -28.28 -21.18
N ASP A 432 28.36 -29.23 -21.97
CA ASP A 432 27.89 -29.47 -23.34
C ASP A 432 26.42 -29.94 -23.33
N GLU A 433 26.09 -30.91 -22.45
CA GLU A 433 24.72 -31.39 -22.30
C GLU A 433 23.75 -30.29 -21.79
N GLY A 434 24.25 -29.41 -20.90
CA GLY A 434 23.49 -28.26 -20.43
C GLY A 434 23.20 -27.25 -21.55
N LEU A 435 24.16 -27.01 -22.43
CA LEU A 435 23.99 -26.12 -23.59
C LEU A 435 23.03 -26.71 -24.63
N ASP A 436 23.15 -28.01 -24.92
CA ASP A 436 22.23 -28.71 -25.85
C ASP A 436 20.79 -28.65 -25.34
N LEU A 437 20.56 -28.90 -24.05
CA LEU A 437 19.25 -28.79 -23.42
C LEU A 437 18.68 -27.35 -23.51
N TRP A 438 19.53 -26.35 -23.26
CA TRP A 438 19.14 -24.94 -23.33
C TRP A 438 18.76 -24.55 -24.77
N GLU A 439 19.53 -25.00 -25.78
CA GLU A 439 19.20 -24.73 -27.19
C GLU A 439 17.93 -25.43 -27.63
N GLU A 440 17.70 -26.68 -27.21
CA GLU A 440 16.47 -27.40 -27.50
C GLU A 440 15.23 -26.70 -26.94
N ILE A 441 15.30 -26.26 -25.69
CA ILE A 441 14.20 -25.49 -25.06
C ILE A 441 13.96 -24.19 -25.83
N LYS A 442 15.00 -23.46 -26.19
CA LYS A 442 14.92 -22.23 -26.97
C LYS A 442 14.28 -22.44 -28.35
N LYS A 443 14.56 -23.56 -29.02
CA LYS A 443 13.93 -23.95 -30.30
C LYS A 443 12.42 -24.21 -30.11
N ARG A 444 12.03 -24.93 -29.06
CA ARG A 444 10.63 -25.21 -28.75
C ARG A 444 9.82 -23.96 -28.43
N GLU A 445 10.44 -22.98 -27.74
CA GLU A 445 9.82 -21.69 -27.46
C GLU A 445 9.49 -20.91 -28.76
N LYS A 446 10.42 -20.87 -29.71
CA LYS A 446 10.22 -20.19 -31.00
C LYS A 446 9.11 -20.83 -31.82
N THR A 447 8.96 -22.16 -31.76
CA THR A 447 7.93 -22.89 -32.49
C THR A 447 6.52 -22.65 -31.92
N LYS A 448 6.41 -22.37 -30.60
CA LYS A 448 5.13 -22.07 -29.94
C LYS A 448 4.72 -20.59 -30.07
N ALA A 449 5.64 -19.68 -30.32
CA ALA A 449 5.37 -18.25 -30.46
C ALA A 449 5.03 -17.84 -31.91
N GLY A 450 5.17 -18.74 -32.86
CA GLY A 450 4.88 -18.51 -34.30
C GLY A 450 3.59 -19.17 -34.80
N GLY A 451 2.76 -19.70 -33.93
CA GLY A 451 1.39 -20.19 -34.21
C GLY A 451 0.42 -19.39 -33.39
#